data_6c5a3685484b227fd6b32541b99da238
#
_entry.id   6c5a3685484b227fd6b32541b99da238
#
_cell.length_a   1.000
_cell.length_b   1.000
_cell.length_c   1.000
_cell.angle_alpha   90.00
_cell.angle_beta   90.00
_cell.angle_gamma   90.00
#
_symmetry.space_group_name_H-M   'P 1'
#
loop_
_entity.id
_entity.type
_entity.pdbx_description
1 polymer ?
#
loop_
_entity_poly.entity_id
_entity_poly.type
_entity_poly.pdbx_seq_one_letter_code
_entity_poly.pdbx_strand_id
1 'polypeptide(L)'
;MHIKTGLIVGTLLLSNHAFSLSSQVVPEKCQSQCVKLQMLGTRGPELLDGQASTGYLIWLDDKARVIIDAGPGSLQRFKQSKANFEDVDMILFTHFHADHSADFPSYIKGAFFTDRKKDLSIMGPTGTKFTTSATEFAERAIGSEKGLYPYLGAFLDPKQHSAYKIKVKDIPWSFSDLTIKEVSNKDGIRVTTVSTHHGPFPSQGYRVELAGCSISFTGDMNGRLGEMPTLAKDSDILVAHNAVPEDATGVAANLHMKPSYIGKMAKQANVKKLLLTHLMERSLPEKRKQESLNLIRKNYKGDVSFPNDLDVIRP
;
A
#
# COMPACT_ATOMS: atom_id res chain seq x y z
N MET A 1 43.37 -26.44 75.24
CA MET A 1 43.71 -26.45 73.82
C MET A 1 42.40 -26.71 73.09
N HIS A 2 41.70 -25.65 72.68
CA HIS A 2 40.34 -25.75 72.14
C HIS A 2 40.43 -25.63 70.59
N ILE A 3 39.99 -26.68 69.92
CA ILE A 3 39.89 -26.72 68.49
C ILE A 3 38.45 -26.24 68.10
N LYS A 4 38.32 -25.11 67.39
CA LYS A 4 37.07 -24.65 66.86
C LYS A 4 36.90 -25.17 65.44
N THR A 5 35.88 -26.00 65.26
CA THR A 5 35.44 -26.49 63.96
C THR A 5 34.55 -25.42 63.30
N GLY A 6 34.99 -24.87 62.21
CA GLY A 6 34.19 -23.92 61.37
C GLY A 6 33.33 -24.66 60.36
N LEU A 7 32.03 -24.41 60.39
CA LEU A 7 31.06 -24.94 59.46
C LEU A 7 30.94 -23.97 58.27
N ILE A 8 31.29 -24.40 57.05
CA ILE A 8 31.12 -23.63 55.83
C ILE A 8 29.75 -24.01 55.28
N VAL A 9 28.82 -23.04 55.29
CA VAL A 9 27.52 -23.17 54.64
C VAL A 9 27.68 -22.62 53.21
N GLY A 10 27.69 -23.52 52.24
CA GLY A 10 27.68 -23.15 50.84
C GLY A 10 26.26 -22.79 50.37
N THR A 11 26.06 -21.54 50.03
CA THR A 11 24.79 -21.06 49.43
C THR A 11 24.77 -21.38 47.94
N LEU A 12 23.93 -22.32 47.51
CA LEU A 12 23.69 -22.60 46.09
C LEU A 12 22.77 -21.53 45.56
N LEU A 13 23.30 -20.65 44.68
CA LEU A 13 22.52 -19.71 43.87
C LEU A 13 21.92 -20.46 42.68
N LEU A 14 20.63 -20.81 42.77
CA LEU A 14 19.84 -21.27 41.62
C LEU A 14 19.51 -20.07 40.73
N SER A 15 20.18 -19.95 39.60
CA SER A 15 19.84 -18.98 38.54
C SER A 15 18.59 -19.47 37.81
N ASN A 16 17.45 -18.86 38.13
CA ASN A 16 16.23 -19.02 37.35
C ASN A 16 16.39 -18.34 35.98
N HIS A 17 16.76 -19.12 34.96
CA HIS A 17 16.60 -18.68 33.57
C HIS A 17 15.12 -18.77 33.23
N ALA A 18 14.44 -17.64 33.30
CA ALA A 18 13.11 -17.49 32.71
C ALA A 18 13.24 -17.61 31.19
N PHE A 19 12.90 -18.76 30.63
CA PHE A 19 12.64 -18.90 29.21
C PHE A 19 11.42 -18.04 28.88
N SER A 20 11.64 -16.89 28.26
CA SER A 20 10.60 -16.13 27.61
C SER A 20 10.08 -16.97 26.42
N LEU A 21 8.97 -17.65 26.62
CA LEU A 21 8.16 -18.20 25.55
C LEU A 21 7.65 -17.00 24.74
N SER A 22 8.30 -16.72 23.61
CA SER A 22 7.69 -15.88 22.59
C SER A 22 6.39 -16.59 22.17
N SER A 23 5.26 -16.06 22.60
CA SER A 23 3.96 -16.49 22.10
C SER A 23 3.99 -16.26 20.58
N GLN A 24 4.16 -17.33 19.81
CA GLN A 24 3.87 -17.31 18.40
C GLN A 24 2.40 -16.96 18.30
N VAL A 25 2.10 -15.72 17.92
CA VAL A 25 0.74 -15.29 17.63
C VAL A 25 0.29 -16.13 16.45
N VAL A 26 -0.58 -17.11 16.72
CA VAL A 26 -1.26 -17.87 15.66
C VAL A 26 -1.94 -16.84 14.76
N PRO A 27 -1.72 -16.86 13.43
CA PRO A 27 -2.35 -15.92 12.55
C PRO A 27 -3.87 -15.96 12.74
N GLU A 28 -4.46 -14.84 13.11
CA GLU A 28 -5.90 -14.73 13.26
C GLU A 28 -6.53 -15.02 11.90
N LYS A 29 -7.57 -15.87 11.88
CA LYS A 29 -8.27 -16.20 10.65
C LYS A 29 -8.89 -14.93 10.06
N CYS A 30 -8.77 -14.74 8.75
CA CYS A 30 -9.36 -13.58 8.06
C CYS A 30 -10.85 -13.44 8.35
N GLN A 31 -11.22 -12.28 8.91
CA GLN A 31 -12.61 -11.89 9.19
C GLN A 31 -13.16 -11.13 7.98
N SER A 32 -13.36 -11.84 6.88
CA SER A 32 -13.75 -11.24 5.59
C SER A 32 -15.06 -10.45 5.62
N GLN A 33 -15.93 -10.69 6.60
CA GLN A 33 -17.15 -9.91 6.81
C GLN A 33 -16.87 -8.47 7.26
N CYS A 34 -15.73 -8.25 7.98
CA CYS A 34 -15.35 -6.95 8.52
C CYS A 34 -14.46 -6.14 7.56
N VAL A 35 -13.80 -6.81 6.60
CA VAL A 35 -12.84 -6.18 5.69
C VAL A 35 -13.40 -6.06 4.28
N LYS A 36 -13.24 -4.89 3.68
CA LYS A 36 -13.61 -4.62 2.28
C LYS A 36 -12.48 -3.85 1.59
N LEU A 37 -12.20 -4.19 0.35
CA LEU A 37 -11.43 -3.37 -0.58
C LEU A 37 -12.41 -2.71 -1.55
N GLN A 38 -12.37 -1.38 -1.66
CA GLN A 38 -13.17 -0.63 -2.62
C GLN A 38 -12.28 0.09 -3.61
N MET A 39 -12.64 0.00 -4.88
CA MET A 39 -11.95 0.66 -5.98
C MET A 39 -12.34 2.13 -6.04
N LEU A 40 -11.39 3.05 -5.81
CA LEU A 40 -11.59 4.49 -6.00
C LEU A 40 -11.15 4.94 -7.40
N GLY A 41 -10.35 4.13 -8.07
CA GLY A 41 -9.89 4.37 -9.41
C GLY A 41 -9.15 3.16 -9.96
N THR A 42 -9.47 2.79 -11.18
CA THR A 42 -9.01 1.55 -11.82
C THR A 42 -8.25 1.78 -13.14
N ARG A 43 -8.03 3.05 -13.51
CA ARG A 43 -7.29 3.43 -14.72
C ARG A 43 -5.91 3.99 -14.41
N GLY A 44 -5.08 4.06 -15.45
CA GLY A 44 -3.81 4.77 -15.47
C GLY A 44 -3.99 6.27 -15.77
N PRO A 45 -2.97 6.92 -16.38
CA PRO A 45 -2.95 8.37 -16.58
C PRO A 45 -3.84 8.87 -17.73
N GLU A 46 -4.36 7.99 -18.55
CA GLU A 46 -5.07 8.35 -19.79
C GLU A 46 -6.52 8.78 -19.51
N LEU A 47 -7.02 9.77 -20.25
CA LEU A 47 -8.40 10.27 -20.15
C LEU A 47 -9.32 9.43 -21.02
N LEU A 48 -9.76 8.27 -20.53
CA LEU A 48 -10.47 7.27 -21.32
C LEU A 48 -12.00 7.30 -21.11
N ASP A 49 -12.49 6.40 -20.26
CA ASP A 49 -13.89 5.98 -20.17
C ASP A 49 -14.64 6.57 -18.96
N GLY A 50 -14.13 7.65 -18.39
CA GLY A 50 -14.72 8.30 -17.20
C GLY A 50 -14.47 7.57 -15.89
N GLN A 51 -13.70 6.48 -15.87
CA GLN A 51 -13.17 5.88 -14.66
C GLN A 51 -12.00 6.73 -14.13
N ALA A 52 -11.83 6.75 -12.81
CA ALA A 52 -10.78 7.48 -12.13
C ALA A 52 -9.41 6.80 -12.28
N SER A 53 -8.35 7.58 -12.18
CA SER A 53 -6.98 7.07 -12.05
C SER A 53 -6.77 6.38 -10.70
N THR A 54 -5.65 5.72 -10.54
CA THR A 54 -5.34 4.78 -9.45
C THR A 54 -5.70 5.26 -8.05
N GLY A 55 -6.52 4.49 -7.36
CA GLY A 55 -6.84 4.72 -5.94
C GLY A 55 -7.64 3.56 -5.36
N TYR A 56 -7.33 3.19 -4.10
CA TYR A 56 -7.99 2.07 -3.42
C TYR A 56 -8.28 2.43 -1.97
N LEU A 57 -9.41 1.93 -1.43
CA LEU A 57 -9.84 2.16 -0.07
C LEU A 57 -10.04 0.85 0.66
N ILE A 58 -9.34 0.66 1.77
CA ILE A 58 -9.53 -0.47 2.67
C ILE A 58 -10.42 -0.04 3.82
N TRP A 59 -11.48 -0.83 4.05
CA TRP A 59 -12.43 -0.66 5.12
C TRP A 59 -12.23 -1.73 6.20
N LEU A 60 -12.46 -1.36 7.44
CA LEU A 60 -12.60 -2.26 8.58
C LEU A 60 -13.83 -1.84 9.39
N ASP A 61 -14.75 -2.76 9.63
CA ASP A 61 -16.01 -2.52 10.36
C ASP A 61 -16.77 -1.28 9.85
N ASP A 62 -16.95 -1.19 8.53
CA ASP A 62 -17.58 -0.08 7.82
C ASP A 62 -16.91 1.31 8.01
N LYS A 63 -15.71 1.34 8.55
CA LYS A 63 -14.85 2.55 8.64
C LYS A 63 -13.78 2.53 7.58
N ALA A 64 -13.62 3.64 6.86
CA ALA A 64 -12.52 3.86 5.92
C ALA A 64 -11.20 3.95 6.69
N ARG A 65 -10.24 3.05 6.42
CA ARG A 65 -9.02 2.99 7.26
C ARG A 65 -7.74 3.34 6.48
N VAL A 66 -7.57 2.80 5.29
CA VAL A 66 -6.34 2.99 4.50
C VAL A 66 -6.70 3.35 3.07
N ILE A 67 -6.07 4.41 2.57
CA ILE A 67 -6.10 4.76 1.15
C ILE A 67 -4.76 4.36 0.54
N ILE A 68 -4.79 3.66 -0.59
CA ILE A 68 -3.61 3.37 -1.41
C ILE A 68 -3.72 4.20 -2.68
N ASP A 69 -2.77 5.08 -2.90
CA ASP A 69 -2.74 6.07 -3.97
C ASP A 69 -3.95 7.02 -3.98
N ALA A 70 -3.78 8.18 -4.58
CA ALA A 70 -4.76 9.26 -4.67
C ALA A 70 -4.71 9.91 -6.06
N GLY A 71 -4.95 9.11 -7.10
CA GLY A 71 -4.97 9.57 -8.49
C GLY A 71 -6.20 10.42 -8.80
N PRO A 72 -6.19 11.17 -9.91
CA PRO A 72 -7.28 12.02 -10.34
C PRO A 72 -8.64 11.31 -10.40
N GLY A 73 -9.64 11.88 -9.76
CA GLY A 73 -10.99 11.33 -9.65
C GLY A 73 -11.21 10.40 -8.46
N SER A 74 -10.16 9.93 -7.80
CA SER A 74 -10.27 9.04 -6.63
C SER A 74 -11.00 9.72 -5.46
N LEU A 75 -10.79 11.01 -5.24
CA LEU A 75 -11.54 11.77 -4.23
C LEU A 75 -13.03 11.80 -4.53
N GLN A 76 -13.42 11.97 -5.80
CA GLN A 76 -14.84 11.96 -6.17
C GLN A 76 -15.47 10.60 -5.88
N ARG A 77 -14.77 9.50 -6.17
CA ARG A 77 -15.21 8.13 -5.84
C ARG A 77 -15.23 7.89 -4.33
N PHE A 78 -14.26 8.43 -3.58
CA PHE A 78 -14.28 8.41 -2.12
C PHE A 78 -15.55 9.05 -1.55
N LYS A 79 -15.95 10.20 -2.07
CA LYS A 79 -17.22 10.84 -1.67
C LYS A 79 -18.44 9.99 -2.05
N GLN A 80 -18.46 9.40 -3.23
CA GLN A 80 -19.54 8.52 -3.70
C GLN A 80 -19.65 7.23 -2.88
N SER A 81 -18.53 6.73 -2.34
CA SER A 81 -18.51 5.56 -1.46
C SER A 81 -19.13 5.84 -0.08
N LYS A 82 -19.44 7.10 0.22
CA LYS A 82 -19.92 7.57 1.54
C LYS A 82 -18.90 7.34 2.67
N ALA A 83 -17.62 7.23 2.32
CA ALA A 83 -16.54 7.11 3.29
C ALA A 83 -16.40 8.40 4.09
N ASN A 84 -16.12 8.24 5.38
CA ASN A 84 -15.78 9.35 6.26
C ASN A 84 -14.26 9.51 6.36
N PHE A 85 -13.71 10.65 5.94
CA PHE A 85 -12.27 10.89 5.99
C PHE A 85 -11.74 10.97 7.43
N GLU A 86 -12.57 11.24 8.42
CA GLU A 86 -12.19 11.23 9.84
C GLU A 86 -11.69 9.85 10.31
N ASP A 87 -12.20 8.78 9.68
CA ASP A 87 -11.84 7.40 10.01
C ASP A 87 -10.49 6.97 9.38
N VAL A 88 -10.00 7.68 8.35
CA VAL A 88 -8.79 7.29 7.62
C VAL A 88 -7.56 7.43 8.51
N ASP A 89 -6.79 6.35 8.67
CA ASP A 89 -5.55 6.34 9.43
C ASP A 89 -4.36 6.78 8.61
N MET A 90 -4.32 6.34 7.34
CA MET A 90 -3.16 6.57 6.49
C MET A 90 -3.48 6.61 5.00
N ILE A 91 -2.62 7.33 4.27
CA ILE A 91 -2.52 7.28 2.80
C ILE A 91 -1.14 6.72 2.47
N LEU A 92 -1.09 5.65 1.68
CA LEU A 92 0.13 5.01 1.21
C LEU A 92 0.29 5.30 -0.28
N PHE A 93 1.37 5.93 -0.66
CA PHE A 93 1.69 6.17 -2.06
C PHE A 93 2.65 5.10 -2.57
N THR A 94 2.26 4.39 -3.63
CA THR A 94 3.16 3.46 -4.31
C THR A 94 4.30 4.24 -4.96
N HIS A 95 4.00 5.35 -5.59
CA HIS A 95 4.96 6.31 -6.16
C HIS A 95 4.26 7.66 -6.45
N PHE A 96 5.01 8.65 -6.98
CA PHE A 96 4.53 10.02 -7.14
C PHE A 96 4.30 10.44 -8.60
N HIS A 97 3.86 9.52 -9.49
CA HIS A 97 3.26 9.94 -10.75
C HIS A 97 1.91 10.61 -10.49
N ALA A 98 1.51 11.51 -11.41
CA ALA A 98 0.29 12.30 -11.22
C ALA A 98 -0.97 11.43 -11.12
N ASP A 99 -1.04 10.35 -11.87
CA ASP A 99 -2.16 9.41 -11.86
C ASP A 99 -2.25 8.53 -10.59
N HIS A 100 -1.28 8.69 -9.67
CA HIS A 100 -1.27 8.07 -8.34
C HIS A 100 -1.38 9.06 -7.19
N SER A 101 -1.23 10.39 -7.44
CA SER A 101 -1.03 11.32 -6.33
C SER A 101 -1.72 12.69 -6.46
N ALA A 102 -2.26 13.05 -7.63
CA ALA A 102 -2.70 14.43 -7.88
C ALA A 102 -3.92 14.88 -7.04
N ASP A 103 -4.77 13.95 -6.56
CA ASP A 103 -5.91 14.31 -5.71
C ASP A 103 -5.52 14.55 -4.23
N PHE A 104 -4.26 14.29 -3.83
CA PHE A 104 -3.80 14.43 -2.44
C PHE A 104 -4.17 15.77 -1.80
N PRO A 105 -3.83 16.94 -2.37
CA PRO A 105 -4.17 18.21 -1.74
C PRO A 105 -5.68 18.43 -1.63
N SER A 106 -6.46 17.86 -2.52
CA SER A 106 -7.92 17.92 -2.50
C SER A 106 -8.52 17.06 -1.36
N TYR A 107 -7.91 15.90 -1.04
CA TYR A 107 -8.27 15.13 0.16
C TYR A 107 -8.04 15.93 1.43
N ILE A 108 -6.88 16.60 1.54
CA ILE A 108 -6.55 17.43 2.72
C ILE A 108 -7.49 18.62 2.82
N LYS A 109 -7.81 19.28 1.69
CA LYS A 109 -8.78 20.37 1.67
C LYS A 109 -10.18 19.91 2.05
N GLY A 110 -10.62 18.74 1.60
CA GLY A 110 -11.90 18.14 1.98
C GLY A 110 -11.96 17.86 3.49
N ALA A 111 -10.88 17.31 4.07
CA ALA A 111 -10.75 17.01 5.49
C ALA A 111 -10.79 18.28 6.37
N PHE A 112 -10.41 19.43 5.84
CA PHE A 112 -10.48 20.72 6.55
C PHE A 112 -11.92 21.04 7.03
N PHE A 113 -12.93 20.56 6.34
CA PHE A 113 -14.35 20.81 6.65
C PHE A 113 -15.00 19.67 7.46
N THR A 114 -14.19 18.77 8.02
CA THR A 114 -14.65 17.68 8.88
C THR A 114 -14.25 17.89 10.33
N ASP A 115 -14.78 17.08 11.23
CA ASP A 115 -14.42 17.11 12.67
C ASP A 115 -13.19 16.24 12.98
N ARG A 116 -12.34 15.96 11.98
CA ARG A 116 -11.13 15.16 12.16
C ARG A 116 -10.22 15.74 13.24
N LYS A 117 -9.88 14.92 14.24
CA LYS A 117 -8.90 15.24 15.32
C LYS A 117 -7.70 14.29 15.31
N LYS A 118 -7.84 13.15 14.64
CA LYS A 118 -6.80 12.13 14.57
C LYS A 118 -5.76 12.50 13.52
N ASP A 119 -4.47 12.40 13.89
CA ASP A 119 -3.37 12.59 12.94
C ASP A 119 -3.51 11.67 11.72
N LEU A 120 -3.05 12.15 10.57
CA LEU A 120 -3.02 11.39 9.31
C LEU A 120 -1.58 10.97 9.01
N SER A 121 -1.35 9.68 8.84
CA SER A 121 -0.05 9.20 8.38
C SER A 121 0.01 9.18 6.85
N ILE A 122 1.11 9.69 6.28
CA ILE A 122 1.40 9.61 4.85
C ILE A 122 2.72 8.90 4.68
N MET A 123 2.76 7.88 3.81
CA MET A 123 3.97 7.13 3.55
C MET A 123 4.15 6.96 2.04
N GLY A 124 5.38 7.01 1.58
CA GLY A 124 5.73 6.81 0.19
C GLY A 124 7.24 6.69 0.01
N PRO A 125 7.74 6.38 -1.19
CA PRO A 125 9.15 6.18 -1.42
C PRO A 125 9.99 7.45 -1.20
N THR A 126 11.29 7.25 -0.91
CA THR A 126 12.30 8.30 -1.04
C THR A 126 12.39 8.79 -2.49
N GLY A 127 12.79 10.05 -2.66
CA GLY A 127 12.95 10.65 -3.99
C GLY A 127 14.22 10.23 -4.71
N THR A 128 14.28 10.62 -5.98
CA THR A 128 15.48 10.58 -6.84
C THR A 128 15.58 11.89 -7.61
N LYS A 129 16.53 12.00 -8.54
CA LYS A 129 16.59 13.17 -9.45
C LYS A 129 15.36 13.29 -10.38
N PHE A 130 14.53 12.28 -10.50
CA PHE A 130 13.35 12.26 -11.38
C PHE A 130 12.02 12.50 -10.66
N THR A 131 11.98 12.30 -9.33
CA THR A 131 10.75 12.42 -8.54
C THR A 131 11.06 12.79 -7.10
N THR A 132 10.11 13.40 -6.44
CA THR A 132 10.20 13.81 -5.03
C THR A 132 10.13 12.62 -4.08
N SER A 133 10.61 12.79 -2.85
CA SER A 133 10.24 11.92 -1.73
C SER A 133 8.82 12.23 -1.25
N ALA A 134 8.25 11.37 -0.38
CA ALA A 134 6.94 11.62 0.23
C ALA A 134 6.92 12.94 1.01
N THR A 135 7.98 13.23 1.78
CA THR A 135 8.12 14.49 2.52
C THR A 135 8.17 15.67 1.56
N GLU A 136 9.02 15.62 0.55
CA GLU A 136 9.14 16.72 -0.42
C GLU A 136 7.86 16.90 -1.24
N PHE A 137 7.17 15.80 -1.62
CA PHE A 137 5.89 15.86 -2.29
C PHE A 137 4.83 16.60 -1.44
N ALA A 138 4.70 16.22 -0.17
CA ALA A 138 3.75 16.85 0.73
C ALA A 138 4.07 18.34 0.94
N GLU A 139 5.35 18.69 1.14
CA GLU A 139 5.81 20.07 1.27
C GLU A 139 5.56 20.90 0.01
N ARG A 140 5.82 20.35 -1.19
CA ARG A 140 5.54 21.05 -2.46
C ARG A 140 4.05 21.20 -2.72
N ALA A 141 3.23 20.25 -2.25
CA ALA A 141 1.78 20.32 -2.43
C ALA A 141 1.13 21.32 -1.48
N ILE A 142 1.43 21.25 -0.19
CA ILE A 142 0.68 21.98 0.85
C ILE A 142 1.55 22.69 1.90
N GLY A 143 2.89 22.68 1.78
CA GLY A 143 3.78 23.34 2.73
C GLY A 143 3.55 24.86 2.82
N SER A 144 3.68 25.44 4.01
CA SER A 144 3.37 26.85 4.30
C SER A 144 4.19 27.86 3.47
N GLU A 145 5.44 27.53 3.15
CA GLU A 145 6.35 28.48 2.49
C GLU A 145 6.34 28.35 0.97
N LYS A 146 6.42 27.12 0.45
CA LYS A 146 6.66 26.83 -0.99
C LYS A 146 5.63 25.88 -1.59
N GLY A 147 4.62 25.49 -0.83
CA GLY A 147 3.57 24.62 -1.32
C GLY A 147 2.68 25.30 -2.33
N LEU A 148 2.10 24.53 -3.25
CA LEU A 148 1.10 25.01 -4.20
C LEU A 148 -0.14 25.55 -3.47
N TYR A 149 -0.50 24.96 -2.32
CA TYR A 149 -1.63 25.34 -1.49
C TYR A 149 -1.17 25.71 -0.06
N PRO A 150 -0.42 26.83 0.13
CA PRO A 150 0.27 27.13 1.40
C PRO A 150 -0.69 27.35 2.58
N TYR A 151 -1.95 27.66 2.34
CA TYR A 151 -2.98 27.81 3.38
C TYR A 151 -3.36 26.47 4.06
N LEU A 152 -2.90 25.32 3.54
CA LEU A 152 -3.02 24.01 4.17
C LEU A 152 -1.76 23.63 4.98
N GLY A 153 -0.73 24.46 4.97
CA GLY A 153 0.57 24.16 5.56
C GLY A 153 0.55 23.90 7.06
N ALA A 154 -0.41 24.49 7.78
CA ALA A 154 -0.57 24.25 9.22
C ALA A 154 -0.78 22.77 9.57
N PHE A 155 -1.25 21.94 8.64
CA PHE A 155 -1.37 20.50 8.86
C PHE A 155 -0.01 19.77 8.84
N LEU A 156 0.99 20.29 8.12
CA LEU A 156 2.36 19.76 8.10
C LEU A 156 3.24 20.35 9.19
N ASP A 157 3.12 21.67 9.43
CA ASP A 157 3.98 22.37 10.38
C ASP A 157 3.59 22.06 11.83
N PRO A 158 4.47 21.44 12.64
CA PRO A 158 4.16 21.10 14.03
C PRO A 158 4.03 22.36 14.92
N LYS A 159 4.55 23.52 14.49
CA LYS A 159 4.50 24.78 15.26
C LYS A 159 3.21 25.56 15.03
N GLN A 160 2.50 25.34 13.94
CA GLN A 160 1.24 26.02 13.64
C GLN A 160 0.05 25.26 14.24
N HIS A 161 -1.01 25.97 14.60
CA HIS A 161 -2.22 25.34 15.11
C HIS A 161 -3.04 24.72 13.97
N SER A 162 -3.49 23.48 14.16
CA SER A 162 -4.43 22.79 13.26
C SER A 162 -5.20 21.72 14.04
N ALA A 163 -6.34 21.30 13.53
CA ALA A 163 -7.20 20.29 14.17
C ALA A 163 -6.52 18.91 14.29
N TYR A 164 -5.63 18.58 13.38
CA TYR A 164 -4.81 17.36 13.36
C TYR A 164 -3.49 17.63 12.63
N LYS A 165 -2.56 16.72 12.72
CA LYS A 165 -1.29 16.78 11.97
C LYS A 165 -1.19 15.69 10.91
N ILE A 166 -0.48 16.02 9.84
CA ILE A 166 -0.05 15.07 8.84
C ILE A 166 1.38 14.64 9.19
N LYS A 167 1.58 13.34 9.40
CA LYS A 167 2.88 12.74 9.69
C LYS A 167 3.39 12.05 8.44
N VAL A 168 4.37 12.65 7.79
CA VAL A 168 4.94 12.09 6.56
C VAL A 168 6.15 11.21 6.87
N LYS A 169 6.25 10.06 6.20
CA LYS A 169 7.37 9.13 6.33
C LYS A 169 7.87 8.73 4.95
N ASP A 170 9.12 9.03 4.69
CA ASP A 170 9.85 8.52 3.53
C ASP A 170 10.25 7.06 3.75
N ILE A 171 9.90 6.18 2.81
CA ILE A 171 10.28 4.77 2.80
C ILE A 171 11.50 4.62 1.91
N PRO A 172 12.64 4.16 2.44
CA PRO A 172 13.84 3.95 1.64
C PRO A 172 13.56 3.02 0.45
N TRP A 173 13.90 3.50 -0.74
CA TRP A 173 13.81 2.75 -1.99
C TRP A 173 15.19 2.56 -2.59
N SER A 174 15.45 1.35 -3.13
CA SER A 174 16.69 1.02 -3.82
C SER A 174 16.47 -0.20 -4.72
N PHE A 175 17.20 -0.25 -5.84
CA PHE A 175 17.28 -1.45 -6.67
C PHE A 175 18.05 -2.61 -6.01
N SER A 176 18.92 -2.32 -5.05
CA SER A 176 19.77 -3.29 -4.37
C SER A 176 19.24 -3.75 -3.02
N ASP A 177 18.29 -3.04 -2.42
CA ASP A 177 17.67 -3.40 -1.15
C ASP A 177 16.23 -3.86 -1.37
N LEU A 178 16.06 -5.16 -1.51
CA LEU A 178 14.78 -5.84 -1.73
C LEU A 178 14.21 -6.44 -0.43
N THR A 179 14.72 -6.01 0.71
CA THR A 179 14.24 -6.47 2.01
C THR A 179 12.80 -6.01 2.23
N ILE A 180 11.93 -6.93 2.64
CA ILE A 180 10.57 -6.59 3.08
C ILE A 180 10.68 -5.85 4.41
N LYS A 181 10.09 -4.65 4.47
CA LYS A 181 10.15 -3.77 5.63
C LYS A 181 8.77 -3.58 6.23
N GLU A 182 8.65 -3.69 7.55
CA GLU A 182 7.47 -3.22 8.25
C GLU A 182 7.56 -1.69 8.40
N VAL A 183 6.57 -0.97 7.89
CA VAL A 183 6.55 0.50 7.90
C VAL A 183 5.52 1.07 8.86
N SER A 184 4.51 0.27 9.22
CA SER A 184 3.51 0.58 10.25
C SER A 184 2.99 -0.68 10.89
N ASN A 185 2.71 -0.62 12.21
CA ASN A 185 1.95 -1.62 12.95
C ASN A 185 1.21 -0.88 14.06
N LYS A 186 0.05 -0.33 13.70
CA LYS A 186 -0.68 0.56 14.58
C LYS A 186 -2.20 0.38 14.39
N ASP A 187 -2.94 0.48 15.48
CA ASP A 187 -4.42 0.45 15.51
C ASP A 187 -5.01 -0.79 14.78
N GLY A 188 -4.32 -1.95 14.92
CA GLY A 188 -4.73 -3.21 14.31
C GLY A 188 -4.46 -3.30 12.81
N ILE A 189 -3.68 -2.36 12.25
CA ILE A 189 -3.28 -2.33 10.84
C ILE A 189 -1.76 -2.46 10.75
N ARG A 190 -1.32 -3.55 10.12
CA ARG A 190 0.09 -3.81 9.83
C ARG A 190 0.36 -3.55 8.36
N VAL A 191 1.41 -2.78 8.06
CA VAL A 191 1.83 -2.48 6.68
C VAL A 191 3.26 -2.92 6.49
N THR A 192 3.48 -3.77 5.50
CA THR A 192 4.81 -4.14 5.00
C THR A 192 4.95 -3.71 3.55
N THR A 193 6.19 -3.50 3.11
CA THR A 193 6.51 -2.99 1.78
C THR A 193 7.81 -3.55 1.25
N VAL A 194 7.97 -3.51 -0.06
CA VAL A 194 9.21 -3.84 -0.77
C VAL A 194 9.42 -2.87 -1.93
N SER A 195 10.68 -2.53 -2.22
CA SER A 195 11.04 -1.75 -3.41
C SER A 195 10.68 -2.51 -4.69
N THR A 196 10.03 -1.84 -5.64
CA THR A 196 9.69 -2.39 -6.95
C THR A 196 10.37 -1.59 -8.07
N HIS A 197 10.46 -2.17 -9.27
CA HIS A 197 11.14 -1.56 -10.41
C HIS A 197 10.13 -0.94 -11.37
N HIS A 198 10.10 0.39 -11.39
CA HIS A 198 9.27 1.19 -12.31
C HIS A 198 10.15 2.16 -13.14
N GLY A 199 11.07 1.60 -13.95
CA GLY A 199 12.05 2.39 -14.69
C GLY A 199 12.96 3.21 -13.73
N PRO A 200 13.13 4.52 -13.95
CA PRO A 200 13.93 5.38 -13.08
C PRO A 200 13.18 5.91 -11.84
N PHE A 201 11.91 5.57 -11.69
CA PHE A 201 11.04 6.10 -10.64
C PHE A 201 10.99 5.16 -9.44
N PRO A 202 11.26 5.65 -8.21
CA PRO A 202 11.02 4.89 -7.00
C PRO A 202 9.58 4.44 -6.90
N SER A 203 9.36 3.14 -6.69
CA SER A 203 8.05 2.56 -6.50
C SER A 203 8.06 1.51 -5.40
N GLN A 204 6.97 1.37 -4.66
CA GLN A 204 6.78 0.44 -3.55
C GLN A 204 5.60 -0.48 -3.83
N GLY A 205 5.81 -1.78 -3.62
CA GLY A 205 4.72 -2.72 -3.40
C GLY A 205 4.31 -2.69 -1.92
N TYR A 206 3.02 -2.81 -1.64
CA TYR A 206 2.49 -2.83 -0.27
C TYR A 206 1.73 -4.11 0.04
N ARG A 207 1.79 -4.53 1.30
CA ARG A 207 0.89 -5.50 1.91
C ARG A 207 0.30 -4.88 3.16
N VAL A 208 -1.03 -4.86 3.24
CA VAL A 208 -1.80 -4.37 4.38
C VAL A 208 -2.51 -5.54 5.02
N GLU A 209 -2.32 -5.71 6.33
CA GLU A 209 -2.92 -6.78 7.13
C GLU A 209 -3.79 -6.15 8.22
N LEU A 210 -5.03 -6.60 8.32
CA LEU A 210 -5.99 -6.16 9.34
C LEU A 210 -7.07 -7.23 9.55
N ALA A 211 -7.50 -7.43 10.79
CA ALA A 211 -8.49 -8.45 11.18
C ALA A 211 -8.21 -9.84 10.56
N GLY A 212 -6.93 -10.25 10.54
CA GLY A 212 -6.47 -11.52 9.98
C GLY A 212 -6.50 -11.62 8.46
N CYS A 213 -6.98 -10.59 7.75
CA CYS A 213 -7.00 -10.54 6.29
C CYS A 213 -5.77 -9.81 5.75
N SER A 214 -5.40 -10.11 4.51
CA SER A 214 -4.24 -9.52 3.83
C SER A 214 -4.55 -9.08 2.41
N ILE A 215 -4.22 -7.83 2.08
CA ILE A 215 -4.40 -7.25 0.76
C ILE A 215 -3.06 -6.68 0.29
N SER A 216 -2.60 -7.14 -0.87
CA SER A 216 -1.34 -6.69 -1.46
C SER A 216 -1.57 -5.89 -2.73
N PHE A 217 -0.69 -4.91 -2.97
CA PHE A 217 -0.73 -3.97 -4.10
C PHE A 217 0.63 -3.94 -4.76
N THR A 218 0.68 -4.13 -6.06
CA THR A 218 1.96 -4.08 -6.78
C THR A 218 2.47 -2.65 -6.99
N GLY A 219 1.56 -1.68 -7.06
CA GLY A 219 1.86 -0.41 -7.70
C GLY A 219 2.30 -0.62 -9.15
N ASP A 220 2.87 0.40 -9.75
CA ASP A 220 3.50 0.28 -11.05
C ASP A 220 4.87 -0.37 -10.93
N MET A 221 5.05 -1.47 -11.65
CA MET A 221 6.32 -2.20 -11.71
C MET A 221 6.40 -3.04 -12.98
N ASN A 222 7.62 -3.35 -13.40
CA ASN A 222 7.86 -4.22 -14.56
C ASN A 222 8.20 -5.68 -14.22
N GLY A 223 8.24 -6.01 -12.93
CA GLY A 223 8.53 -7.36 -12.45
C GLY A 223 10.01 -7.78 -12.44
N ARG A 224 10.95 -6.87 -12.74
CA ARG A 224 12.39 -7.22 -12.75
C ARG A 224 12.98 -7.43 -11.36
N LEU A 225 12.43 -6.77 -10.35
CA LEU A 225 12.75 -7.03 -8.94
C LEU A 225 11.74 -8.04 -8.40
N GLY A 226 12.19 -9.27 -8.18
CA GLY A 226 11.34 -10.44 -7.98
C GLY A 226 10.70 -10.60 -6.58
N GLU A 227 10.78 -9.60 -5.67
CA GLU A 227 10.37 -9.77 -4.28
C GLU A 227 8.87 -9.57 -4.03
N MET A 228 8.14 -9.04 -4.99
CA MET A 228 6.69 -8.88 -4.85
C MET A 228 5.94 -10.20 -4.58
N PRO A 229 6.31 -11.36 -5.17
CA PRO A 229 5.70 -12.64 -4.80
C PRO A 229 5.90 -13.01 -3.33
N THR A 230 7.06 -12.68 -2.75
CA THR A 230 7.36 -12.92 -1.33
C THR A 230 6.52 -12.02 -0.43
N LEU A 231 6.39 -10.72 -0.77
CA LEU A 231 5.55 -9.77 -0.05
C LEU A 231 4.06 -10.20 -0.10
N ALA A 232 3.58 -10.61 -1.27
CA ALA A 232 2.18 -10.98 -1.49
C ALA A 232 1.86 -12.43 -1.09
N LYS A 233 2.80 -13.15 -0.50
CA LYS A 233 2.62 -14.57 -0.16
C LYS A 233 1.34 -14.79 0.65
N ASP A 234 0.50 -15.74 0.16
CA ASP A 234 -0.77 -16.16 0.76
C ASP A 234 -1.76 -15.00 0.98
N SER A 235 -1.64 -13.90 0.21
CA SER A 235 -2.60 -12.78 0.30
C SER A 235 -4.01 -13.22 -0.09
N ASP A 236 -4.99 -12.69 0.63
CA ASP A 236 -6.40 -12.89 0.30
C ASP A 236 -6.76 -12.18 -1.01
N ILE A 237 -6.19 -10.98 -1.22
CA ILE A 237 -6.35 -10.21 -2.46
C ILE A 237 -4.97 -9.69 -2.90
N LEU A 238 -4.68 -9.82 -4.20
CA LEU A 238 -3.59 -9.12 -4.87
C LEU A 238 -4.18 -8.18 -5.92
N VAL A 239 -3.92 -6.88 -5.78
CA VAL A 239 -4.20 -5.86 -6.79
C VAL A 239 -2.95 -5.70 -7.65
N ALA A 240 -3.04 -6.07 -8.92
CA ALA A 240 -1.93 -6.02 -9.87
C ALA A 240 -2.26 -5.07 -11.03
N HIS A 241 -1.32 -4.18 -11.35
CA HIS A 241 -1.47 -3.24 -12.45
C HIS A 241 -1.23 -3.93 -13.79
N ASN A 242 -2.25 -3.95 -14.66
CA ASN A 242 -2.25 -4.56 -16.00
C ASN A 242 -2.29 -3.49 -17.09
N ALA A 243 -1.31 -2.58 -17.05
CA ALA A 243 -1.24 -1.41 -17.92
C ALA A 243 -0.89 -1.71 -19.39
N VAL A 244 -0.26 -2.86 -19.65
CA VAL A 244 0.29 -3.18 -20.97
C VAL A 244 -0.09 -4.59 -21.44
N PRO A 245 -0.27 -4.80 -22.77
CA PRO A 245 -0.45 -6.14 -23.33
C PRO A 245 0.88 -6.93 -23.34
N GLU A 246 0.80 -8.23 -23.66
CA GLU A 246 1.96 -9.12 -23.69
C GLU A 246 3.01 -8.72 -24.73
N ASP A 247 2.57 -8.17 -25.85
CA ASP A 247 3.42 -7.73 -26.96
C ASP A 247 4.06 -6.35 -26.76
N ALA A 248 3.85 -5.72 -25.59
CA ALA A 248 4.47 -4.45 -25.25
C ALA A 248 6.00 -4.51 -25.29
N THR A 249 6.61 -3.47 -25.84
CA THR A 249 8.06 -3.29 -25.94
C THR A 249 8.51 -1.90 -25.51
N GLY A 250 9.82 -1.62 -25.50
CA GLY A 250 10.39 -0.31 -25.21
C GLY A 250 10.02 0.21 -23.82
N VAL A 251 9.68 1.50 -23.75
CA VAL A 251 9.39 2.20 -22.48
C VAL A 251 8.23 1.55 -21.73
N ALA A 252 7.16 1.18 -22.43
CA ALA A 252 5.98 0.58 -21.81
C ALA A 252 6.31 -0.72 -21.06
N ALA A 253 7.06 -1.64 -21.68
CA ALA A 253 7.50 -2.88 -21.06
C ALA A 253 8.58 -2.66 -19.97
N ASN A 254 9.29 -1.53 -20.01
CA ASN A 254 10.25 -1.17 -18.98
C ASN A 254 9.58 -0.61 -17.72
N LEU A 255 8.38 -0.09 -17.84
CA LEU A 255 7.62 0.49 -16.73
C LEU A 255 6.59 -0.48 -16.13
N HIS A 256 5.99 -1.37 -16.92
CA HIS A 256 4.84 -2.16 -16.50
C HIS A 256 5.00 -3.66 -16.75
N MET A 257 4.33 -4.45 -15.92
CA MET A 257 4.31 -5.92 -16.01
C MET A 257 3.49 -6.40 -17.21
N LYS A 258 3.99 -7.44 -17.86
CA LYS A 258 3.23 -8.20 -18.86
C LYS A 258 2.26 -9.18 -18.19
N PRO A 259 1.10 -9.48 -18.81
CA PRO A 259 0.12 -10.42 -18.26
C PRO A 259 0.68 -11.78 -17.87
N SER A 260 1.59 -12.35 -18.68
CA SER A 260 2.23 -13.64 -18.37
C SER A 260 3.04 -13.60 -17.06
N TYR A 261 3.68 -12.45 -16.76
CA TYR A 261 4.40 -12.27 -15.51
C TYR A 261 3.43 -12.14 -14.33
N ILE A 262 2.33 -11.37 -14.48
CA ILE A 262 1.30 -11.23 -13.45
C ILE A 262 0.77 -12.61 -13.03
N GLY A 263 0.48 -13.49 -14.01
CA GLY A 263 0.02 -14.85 -13.73
C GLY A 263 1.06 -15.71 -13.01
N LYS A 264 2.35 -15.60 -13.37
CA LYS A 264 3.45 -16.29 -12.67
C LYS A 264 3.60 -15.80 -11.23
N MET A 265 3.57 -14.48 -11.03
CA MET A 265 3.66 -13.84 -9.73
C MET A 265 2.50 -14.26 -8.81
N ALA A 266 1.26 -14.20 -9.30
CA ALA A 266 0.09 -14.60 -8.54
C ALA A 266 0.12 -16.08 -8.12
N LYS A 267 0.60 -16.96 -9.01
CA LYS A 267 0.83 -18.38 -8.68
C LYS A 267 1.91 -18.56 -7.63
N GLN A 268 3.06 -17.90 -7.79
CA GLN A 268 4.19 -18.01 -6.87
C GLN A 268 3.82 -17.49 -5.48
N ALA A 269 3.06 -16.39 -5.42
CA ALA A 269 2.56 -15.82 -4.19
C ALA A 269 1.38 -16.59 -3.58
N ASN A 270 0.80 -17.58 -4.28
CA ASN A 270 -0.36 -18.35 -3.82
C ASN A 270 -1.52 -17.47 -3.36
N VAL A 271 -1.83 -16.39 -4.09
CA VAL A 271 -2.91 -15.47 -3.72
C VAL A 271 -4.28 -16.10 -3.97
N LYS A 272 -5.30 -15.69 -3.20
CA LYS A 272 -6.66 -16.24 -3.37
C LYS A 272 -7.42 -15.54 -4.49
N LYS A 273 -7.35 -14.20 -4.56
CA LYS A 273 -8.00 -13.37 -5.58
C LYS A 273 -6.99 -12.43 -6.23
N LEU A 274 -7.05 -12.32 -7.54
CA LEU A 274 -6.24 -11.41 -8.34
C LEU A 274 -7.13 -10.36 -9.01
N LEU A 275 -6.91 -9.09 -8.71
CA LEU A 275 -7.61 -7.97 -9.32
C LEU A 275 -6.68 -7.26 -10.29
N LEU A 276 -7.15 -7.07 -11.53
CA LEU A 276 -6.39 -6.42 -12.60
C LEU A 276 -6.89 -4.99 -12.78
N THR A 277 -6.03 -4.02 -12.48
CA THR A 277 -6.36 -2.59 -12.48
C THR A 277 -5.34 -1.80 -13.28
N HIS A 278 -5.38 -0.47 -13.17
CA HIS A 278 -4.49 0.45 -13.90
C HIS A 278 -4.53 0.21 -15.42
N LEU A 279 -5.76 -0.01 -15.95
CA LEU A 279 -5.93 -0.26 -17.36
C LEU A 279 -5.66 1.02 -18.17
N MET A 280 -4.93 0.86 -19.26
CA MET A 280 -4.61 1.89 -20.22
C MET A 280 -5.26 1.56 -21.56
N GLU A 281 -5.36 2.52 -22.49
CA GLU A 281 -5.96 2.34 -23.82
C GLU A 281 -5.52 1.02 -24.49
N ARG A 282 -4.24 0.69 -24.37
CA ARG A 282 -3.64 -0.51 -24.96
C ARG A 282 -4.03 -1.83 -24.28
N SER A 283 -4.55 -1.80 -23.07
CA SER A 283 -4.98 -2.98 -22.27
C SER A 283 -6.49 -3.00 -22.01
N LEU A 284 -7.19 -1.88 -22.25
CA LEU A 284 -8.61 -1.71 -21.96
C LEU A 284 -9.56 -2.45 -22.89
N PRO A 285 -9.35 -2.55 -24.24
CA PRO A 285 -10.28 -3.22 -25.14
C PRO A 285 -10.56 -4.67 -24.68
N GLU A 286 -11.80 -5.11 -24.81
CA GLU A 286 -12.25 -6.43 -24.32
C GLU A 286 -11.39 -7.59 -24.88
N LYS A 287 -11.00 -7.51 -26.16
CA LYS A 287 -10.05 -8.45 -26.75
C LYS A 287 -8.74 -8.52 -25.98
N ARG A 288 -8.17 -7.36 -25.59
CA ARG A 288 -6.91 -7.29 -24.81
C ARG A 288 -7.07 -7.81 -23.39
N LYS A 289 -8.20 -7.53 -22.74
CA LYS A 289 -8.53 -8.11 -21.44
C LYS A 289 -8.60 -9.64 -21.52
N GLN A 290 -9.27 -10.18 -22.55
CA GLN A 290 -9.37 -11.63 -22.75
C GLN A 290 -8.01 -12.26 -23.05
N GLU A 291 -7.15 -11.62 -23.85
CA GLU A 291 -5.76 -12.04 -24.10
C GLU A 291 -4.98 -12.08 -22.77
N SER A 292 -5.09 -11.04 -21.94
CA SER A 292 -4.45 -10.98 -20.63
C SER A 292 -4.93 -12.11 -19.72
N LEU A 293 -6.25 -12.35 -19.62
CA LEU A 293 -6.81 -13.47 -18.84
C LEU A 293 -6.29 -14.82 -19.30
N ASN A 294 -6.24 -15.06 -20.60
CA ASN A 294 -5.76 -16.30 -21.16
C ASN A 294 -4.29 -16.57 -20.79
N LEU A 295 -3.45 -15.53 -20.80
CA LEU A 295 -2.04 -15.61 -20.45
C LEU A 295 -1.83 -15.82 -18.94
N ILE A 296 -2.56 -15.06 -18.11
CA ILE A 296 -2.55 -15.20 -16.65
C ILE A 296 -2.97 -16.62 -16.25
N ARG A 297 -4.07 -17.13 -16.82
CA ARG A 297 -4.63 -18.47 -16.53
C ARG A 297 -3.75 -19.64 -16.96
N LYS A 298 -2.72 -19.42 -17.78
CA LYS A 298 -1.70 -20.45 -18.03
C LYS A 298 -0.98 -20.85 -16.74
N ASN A 299 -0.78 -19.91 -15.84
CA ASN A 299 -0.04 -20.13 -14.59
C ASN A 299 -0.95 -20.11 -13.35
N TYR A 300 -1.84 -19.14 -13.22
CA TYR A 300 -2.69 -18.94 -12.06
C TYR A 300 -4.11 -19.41 -12.33
N LYS A 301 -4.66 -20.24 -11.41
CA LYS A 301 -5.98 -20.88 -11.55
C LYS A 301 -7.02 -20.34 -10.57
N GLY A 302 -6.63 -19.37 -9.72
CA GLY A 302 -7.54 -18.74 -8.78
C GLY A 302 -8.50 -17.73 -9.42
N ASP A 303 -9.21 -17.00 -8.60
CA ASP A 303 -10.16 -15.97 -9.02
C ASP A 303 -9.43 -14.76 -9.63
N VAL A 304 -9.82 -14.36 -10.85
CA VAL A 304 -9.25 -13.22 -11.60
C VAL A 304 -10.37 -12.33 -12.13
N SER A 305 -10.31 -11.05 -11.83
CA SER A 305 -11.30 -10.09 -12.33
C SER A 305 -10.69 -8.73 -12.69
N PHE A 306 -11.44 -7.96 -13.49
CA PHE A 306 -11.20 -6.56 -13.81
C PHE A 306 -12.28 -5.72 -13.10
N PRO A 307 -12.01 -5.20 -11.93
CA PRO A 307 -12.99 -4.36 -11.23
C PRO A 307 -13.16 -2.99 -11.91
N ASN A 308 -14.32 -2.39 -11.69
CA ASN A 308 -14.60 -1.00 -12.03
C ASN A 308 -14.52 -0.11 -10.79
N ASP A 309 -14.53 1.19 -11.00
CA ASP A 309 -14.64 2.15 -9.91
C ASP A 309 -15.87 1.86 -9.06
N LEU A 310 -15.74 2.04 -7.75
CA LEU A 310 -16.73 1.77 -6.70
C LEU A 310 -17.05 0.29 -6.44
N ASP A 311 -16.54 -0.64 -7.23
CA ASP A 311 -16.68 -2.06 -6.89
C ASP A 311 -16.08 -2.35 -5.51
N VAL A 312 -16.80 -3.20 -4.76
CA VAL A 312 -16.41 -3.63 -3.41
C VAL A 312 -16.09 -5.12 -3.42
N ILE A 313 -14.88 -5.45 -3.05
CA ILE A 313 -14.37 -6.82 -3.02
C ILE A 313 -14.04 -7.21 -1.57
N ARG A 314 -14.48 -8.40 -1.15
CA ARG A 314 -14.12 -8.96 0.15
C ARG A 314 -13.01 -9.98 0.02
N PRO A 315 -12.08 -10.04 1.01
CA PRO A 315 -11.05 -11.07 1.11
C PRO A 315 -11.58 -12.50 1.10
#